data_82b3dbba5342502a5c7ea95ed91fb7c0
#
_entry.id   82b3dbba5342502a5c7ea95ed91fb7c0
#
_cell.length_a   1.000
_cell.length_b   1.000
_cell.length_c   1.000
_cell.angle_alpha   90.00
_cell.angle_beta   90.00
_cell.angle_gamma   90.00
#
_symmetry.space_group_name_H-M   'P 1'
#
loop_
_entity.id
_entity.type
_entity.pdbx_description
1 polymer ?
#
loop_
_entity_poly.entity_id
_entity_poly.type
_entity_poly.pdbx_seq_one_letter_code
_entity_poly.pdbx_strand_id
1 'polypeptide(L)'
;DAMDFSDIYYEGGQSFVTVKDKADKFKTLEDANNADYSIGAQTGSIQLTLANENAPDADIVSLPKVTDLITELLTGKMDGAFIETAVAESYKENYPDLEIVCDVPYEATGSSIGVAKGNEALLKAVNEAIKSAKEDGSLDKFVADATELAAGQTYEGTLDDNGAVPETDAE
;
A
#
# COMPACT_ATOMS: atom_id res chain seq x y z
N ASP A 1 -11.95 -4.31 -20.59
CA ASP A 1 -12.83 -5.42 -20.13
C ASP A 1 -12.24 -6.81 -20.46
N ALA A 2 -10.99 -7.06 -20.03
CA ALA A 2 -10.32 -8.34 -20.27
C ALA A 2 -10.46 -9.33 -19.08
N MET A 3 -11.03 -8.87 -17.95
CA MET A 3 -11.16 -9.65 -16.71
C MET A 3 -12.56 -9.51 -16.11
N ASP A 4 -12.97 -10.53 -15.38
CA ASP A 4 -14.07 -10.49 -14.42
C ASP A 4 -13.48 -10.44 -13.02
N PHE A 5 -14.15 -9.77 -12.07
CA PHE A 5 -13.65 -9.58 -10.72
C PHE A 5 -14.50 -10.33 -9.70
N SER A 6 -13.85 -10.86 -8.68
CA SER A 6 -14.52 -11.49 -7.54
C SER A 6 -15.25 -10.47 -6.66
N ASP A 7 -15.97 -10.96 -5.67
CA ASP A 7 -16.38 -10.17 -4.52
C ASP A 7 -15.15 -9.56 -3.82
N ILE A 8 -15.35 -8.40 -3.19
CA ILE A 8 -14.30 -7.74 -2.42
C ILE A 8 -13.93 -8.61 -1.23
N TYR A 9 -12.64 -8.93 -1.09
CA TYR A 9 -12.14 -9.73 0.03
C TYR A 9 -11.45 -8.89 1.10
N TYR A 10 -10.89 -7.74 0.74
CA TYR A 10 -10.18 -6.85 1.66
C TYR A 10 -10.54 -5.39 1.38
N GLU A 11 -10.88 -4.66 2.43
CA GLU A 11 -11.13 -3.22 2.36
C GLU A 11 -9.96 -2.52 3.05
N GLY A 12 -9.00 -2.03 2.26
CA GLY A 12 -7.85 -1.27 2.72
C GLY A 12 -8.08 0.23 2.60
N GLY A 13 -7.48 0.99 3.50
CA GLY A 13 -7.42 2.44 3.43
C GLY A 13 -6.17 2.93 2.70
N GLN A 14 -6.15 4.22 2.38
CA GLN A 14 -4.97 4.92 1.92
C GLN A 14 -4.65 6.03 2.92
N SER A 15 -3.38 6.27 3.18
CA SER A 15 -2.94 7.27 4.16
C SER A 15 -1.88 8.19 3.57
N PHE A 16 -1.87 9.42 4.03
CA PHE A 16 -0.76 10.33 3.84
C PHE A 16 0.18 10.26 5.04
N VAL A 17 1.45 10.00 4.78
CA VAL A 17 2.48 9.71 5.78
C VAL A 17 3.61 10.73 5.67
N THR A 18 4.17 11.14 6.78
CA THR A 18 5.35 11.99 6.88
C THR A 18 6.26 11.53 8.01
N VAL A 19 7.23 12.32 8.40
CA VAL A 19 8.03 12.13 9.63
C VAL A 19 7.61 13.14 10.70
N LYS A 20 7.77 12.79 11.97
CA LYS A 20 7.38 13.61 13.13
C LYS A 20 7.87 15.03 13.04
N ASP A 21 9.12 15.23 12.63
CA ASP A 21 9.75 16.55 12.53
C ASP A 21 9.08 17.46 11.47
N LYS A 22 8.33 16.86 10.54
CA LYS A 22 7.61 17.58 9.47
C LYS A 22 6.08 17.56 9.67
N ALA A 23 5.56 16.80 10.64
CA ALA A 23 4.12 16.60 10.83
C ALA A 23 3.35 17.91 11.08
N ASP A 24 3.97 18.91 11.71
CA ASP A 24 3.36 20.22 11.93
C ASP A 24 3.04 20.98 10.62
N LYS A 25 3.68 20.60 9.49
CA LYS A 25 3.43 21.18 8.17
C LYS A 25 2.15 20.65 7.51
N PHE A 26 1.69 19.47 7.92
CA PHE A 26 0.59 18.73 7.32
C PHE A 26 -0.50 18.50 8.36
N LYS A 27 -1.52 19.34 8.39
CA LYS A 27 -2.67 19.19 9.28
C LYS A 27 -3.87 18.59 8.56
N THR A 28 -3.91 18.78 7.27
CA THR A 28 -4.92 18.23 6.35
C THR A 28 -4.24 17.68 5.10
N LEU A 29 -4.98 16.94 4.29
CA LEU A 29 -4.47 16.41 3.03
C LEU A 29 -4.12 17.54 2.04
N GLU A 30 -4.86 18.64 2.07
CA GLU A 30 -4.63 19.79 1.20
C GLU A 30 -3.25 20.46 1.43
N ASP A 31 -2.70 20.34 2.63
CA ASP A 31 -1.37 20.89 2.96
C ASP A 31 -0.25 20.19 2.16
N ALA A 32 -0.50 18.98 1.63
CA ALA A 32 0.45 18.29 0.76
C ALA A 32 0.61 18.95 -0.60
N ASN A 33 -0.39 19.73 -1.05
CA ASN A 33 -0.37 20.41 -2.34
C ASN A 33 0.44 21.72 -2.29
N ASN A 34 1.76 21.61 -2.29
CA ASN A 34 2.66 22.75 -2.23
C ASN A 34 3.88 22.48 -3.13
N ALA A 35 4.21 23.44 -3.99
CA ALA A 35 5.31 23.35 -4.95
C ALA A 35 6.71 23.20 -4.32
N ASP A 36 6.86 23.53 -3.05
CA ASP A 36 8.11 23.38 -2.30
C ASP A 36 8.27 21.96 -1.67
N TYR A 37 7.26 21.07 -1.81
CA TYR A 37 7.27 19.75 -1.21
C TYR A 37 7.52 18.66 -2.23
N SER A 38 8.30 17.65 -1.81
CA SER A 38 8.49 16.39 -2.52
C SER A 38 7.58 15.33 -1.91
N ILE A 39 6.63 14.83 -2.71
CA ILE A 39 5.60 13.88 -2.27
C ILE A 39 5.76 12.56 -3.03
N GLY A 40 5.86 11.47 -2.28
CA GLY A 40 6.14 10.15 -2.82
C GLY A 40 4.92 9.26 -2.99
N ALA A 41 5.02 8.36 -3.97
CA ALA A 41 4.10 7.24 -4.12
C ALA A 41 4.76 6.07 -4.86
N GLN A 42 4.21 4.86 -4.69
CA GLN A 42 4.74 3.69 -5.40
C GLN A 42 4.37 3.75 -6.90
N THR A 43 5.35 3.44 -7.75
CA THR A 43 5.16 3.44 -9.21
C THR A 43 4.06 2.44 -9.62
N GLY A 44 3.12 2.90 -10.43
CA GLY A 44 2.03 2.08 -10.98
C GLY A 44 0.93 1.71 -9.99
N SER A 45 0.92 2.31 -8.81
CA SER A 45 -0.10 2.07 -7.78
C SER A 45 -1.23 3.10 -7.80
N ILE A 46 -2.30 2.82 -7.06
CA ILE A 46 -3.38 3.78 -6.82
C ILE A 46 -2.87 5.00 -6.05
N GLN A 47 -1.89 4.82 -5.16
CA GLN A 47 -1.30 5.90 -4.38
C GLN A 47 -0.65 6.96 -5.28
N LEU A 48 -0.05 6.56 -6.42
CA LEU A 48 0.49 7.52 -7.39
C LEU A 48 -0.62 8.34 -8.06
N THR A 49 -1.75 7.72 -8.36
CA THR A 49 -2.93 8.45 -8.86
C THR A 49 -3.43 9.45 -7.83
N LEU A 50 -3.60 9.01 -6.58
CA LEU A 50 -4.04 9.87 -5.47
C LEU A 50 -3.07 11.01 -5.18
N ALA A 51 -1.75 10.77 -5.28
CA ALA A 51 -0.75 11.83 -5.12
C ALA A 51 -0.90 12.91 -6.19
N ASN A 52 -1.07 12.52 -7.46
CA ASN A 52 -1.27 13.47 -8.55
C ASN A 52 -2.60 14.24 -8.45
N GLU A 53 -3.65 13.63 -7.90
CA GLU A 53 -4.97 14.24 -7.73
C GLU A 53 -5.02 15.20 -6.54
N ASN A 54 -4.38 14.85 -5.42
CA ASN A 54 -4.46 15.61 -4.17
C ASN A 54 -3.31 16.61 -3.98
N ALA A 55 -2.18 16.42 -4.67
CA ALA A 55 -1.02 17.29 -4.57
C ALA A 55 -0.45 17.66 -5.97
N PRO A 56 -1.30 18.20 -6.88
CA PRO A 56 -0.90 18.48 -8.28
C PRO A 56 0.20 19.54 -8.42
N ASP A 57 0.40 20.40 -7.43
CA ASP A 57 1.44 21.44 -7.45
C ASP A 57 2.76 20.97 -6.84
N ALA A 58 2.75 19.84 -6.10
CA ALA A 58 3.95 19.29 -5.47
C ALA A 58 4.85 18.57 -6.50
N ASP A 59 6.13 18.37 -6.13
CA ASP A 59 7.04 17.50 -6.88
C ASP A 59 6.71 16.01 -6.56
N ILE A 60 5.99 15.34 -7.48
CA ILE A 60 5.59 13.95 -7.29
C ILE A 60 6.71 13.00 -7.70
N VAL A 61 7.26 12.29 -6.71
CA VAL A 61 8.33 11.30 -6.88
C VAL A 61 7.75 9.89 -6.82
N SER A 62 7.85 9.14 -7.92
CA SER A 62 7.43 7.74 -7.93
C SER A 62 8.62 6.80 -7.79
N LEU A 63 8.55 5.88 -6.82
CA LEU A 63 9.58 4.87 -6.58
C LEU A 63 8.98 3.46 -6.69
N PRO A 64 9.76 2.47 -7.14
CA PRO A 64 9.23 1.12 -7.38
C PRO A 64 8.87 0.37 -6.10
N LYS A 65 9.46 0.74 -4.96
CA LYS A 65 9.27 0.04 -3.68
C LYS A 65 8.85 1.01 -2.58
N VAL A 66 7.93 0.58 -1.72
CA VAL A 66 7.53 1.33 -0.52
C VAL A 66 8.69 1.51 0.45
N THR A 67 9.58 0.51 0.58
CA THR A 67 10.81 0.62 1.39
C THR A 67 11.69 1.80 1.01
N ASP A 68 11.75 2.13 -0.28
CA ASP A 68 12.53 3.26 -0.77
C ASP A 68 11.85 4.58 -0.39
N LEU A 69 10.50 4.65 -0.48
CA LEU A 69 9.72 5.80 -0.01
C LEU A 69 9.95 6.06 1.49
N ILE A 70 9.89 5.01 2.31
CA ILE A 70 10.16 5.11 3.75
C ILE A 70 11.59 5.62 4.01
N THR A 71 12.57 5.12 3.28
CA THR A 71 13.96 5.56 3.39
C THR A 71 14.11 7.04 3.04
N GLU A 72 13.49 7.50 1.95
CA GLU A 72 13.54 8.91 1.54
C GLU A 72 12.83 9.83 2.55
N LEU A 73 11.71 9.38 3.16
CA LEU A 73 11.05 10.09 4.25
C LEU A 73 11.97 10.23 5.48
N LEU A 74 12.52 9.12 5.97
CA LEU A 74 13.36 9.07 7.17
C LEU A 74 14.68 9.85 6.99
N THR A 75 15.21 9.91 5.78
CA THR A 75 16.42 10.69 5.46
C THR A 75 16.15 12.15 5.13
N GLY A 76 14.88 12.58 5.16
CA GLY A 76 14.46 13.97 4.96
C GLY A 76 14.47 14.45 3.51
N LYS A 77 14.72 13.56 2.53
CA LYS A 77 14.73 13.89 1.10
C LYS A 77 13.31 14.01 0.51
N MET A 78 12.32 13.47 1.20
CA MET A 78 10.91 13.54 0.85
C MET A 78 10.13 14.17 2.00
N ASP A 79 9.07 14.94 1.70
CA ASP A 79 8.29 15.61 2.73
C ASP A 79 7.07 14.79 3.17
N GLY A 80 6.49 14.02 2.28
CA GLY A 80 5.36 13.14 2.56
C GLY A 80 5.22 12.04 1.53
N ALA A 81 4.40 11.04 1.80
CA ALA A 81 4.10 9.96 0.86
C ALA A 81 2.68 9.43 1.01
N PHE A 82 2.11 8.98 -0.10
CA PHE A 82 0.86 8.24 -0.13
C PHE A 82 1.18 6.75 -0.02
N ILE A 83 0.66 6.09 1.00
CA ILE A 83 0.92 4.67 1.30
C ILE A 83 -0.39 4.00 1.72
N GLU A 84 -0.57 2.72 1.43
CA GLU A 84 -1.69 1.94 1.97
C GLU A 84 -1.66 1.95 3.50
N THR A 85 -2.81 2.15 4.15
CA THR A 85 -2.90 2.36 5.60
C THR A 85 -2.28 1.23 6.41
N ALA A 86 -2.61 -0.04 6.11
CA ALA A 86 -2.06 -1.18 6.84
C ALA A 86 -0.52 -1.30 6.68
N VAL A 87 0.00 -0.97 5.49
CA VAL A 87 1.44 -0.91 5.23
C VAL A 87 2.09 0.22 6.01
N ALA A 88 1.47 1.41 6.04
CA ALA A 88 1.96 2.55 6.79
C ALA A 88 2.02 2.28 8.30
N GLU A 89 0.97 1.64 8.85
CA GLU A 89 0.91 1.22 10.25
C GLU A 89 2.04 0.24 10.59
N SER A 90 2.24 -0.77 9.76
CA SER A 90 3.31 -1.76 9.90
C SER A 90 4.71 -1.11 9.90
N TYR A 91 4.96 -0.16 9.00
CA TYR A 91 6.22 0.58 8.99
C TYR A 91 6.37 1.48 10.22
N LYS A 92 5.31 2.13 10.69
CA LYS A 92 5.33 2.97 11.89
C LYS A 92 5.71 2.20 13.15
N GLU A 93 5.34 0.93 13.27
CA GLU A 93 5.77 0.06 14.38
C GLU A 93 7.29 -0.10 14.44
N ASN A 94 7.93 -0.26 13.28
CA ASN A 94 9.38 -0.44 13.17
C ASN A 94 10.15 0.88 13.12
N TYR A 95 9.52 1.94 12.63
CA TYR A 95 10.10 3.28 12.48
C TYR A 95 9.22 4.31 13.19
N PRO A 96 9.38 4.46 14.53
CA PRO A 96 8.54 5.34 15.34
C PRO A 96 8.57 6.82 14.94
N ASP A 97 9.54 7.23 14.13
CA ASP A 97 9.63 8.60 13.61
C ASP A 97 8.67 8.86 12.43
N LEU A 98 8.05 7.83 11.87
CA LEU A 98 6.97 7.99 10.90
C LEU A 98 5.69 8.46 11.60
N GLU A 99 4.94 9.30 10.89
CA GLU A 99 3.64 9.80 11.33
C GLU A 99 2.60 9.65 10.23
N ILE A 100 1.49 8.99 10.55
CA ILE A 100 0.30 8.93 9.68
C ILE A 100 -0.50 10.21 9.98
N VAL A 101 -0.59 11.08 8.98
CA VAL A 101 -1.22 12.40 9.13
C VAL A 101 -2.73 12.30 9.04
N CYS A 102 -3.22 11.65 7.96
CA CYS A 102 -4.65 11.52 7.71
C CYS A 102 -4.93 10.37 6.73
N ASP A 103 -6.18 9.93 6.75
CA ASP A 103 -6.71 9.05 5.72
C ASP A 103 -6.89 9.81 4.41
N VAL A 104 -6.64 9.12 3.29
CA VAL A 104 -6.83 9.66 1.94
C VAL A 104 -8.10 9.05 1.36
N PRO A 105 -9.15 9.86 1.13
CA PRO A 105 -10.37 9.38 0.49
C PRO A 105 -10.09 8.88 -0.94
N TYR A 106 -10.69 7.75 -1.33
CA TYR A 106 -10.64 7.26 -2.70
C TYR A 106 -11.89 6.46 -3.04
N GLU A 107 -12.23 6.39 -4.33
CA GLU A 107 -13.52 5.79 -4.76
C GLU A 107 -13.51 4.26 -4.82
N ALA A 108 -12.36 3.61 -4.69
CA ALA A 108 -12.30 2.14 -4.73
C ALA A 108 -12.80 1.56 -3.41
N THR A 109 -13.67 0.56 -3.51
CA THR A 109 -14.33 -0.05 -2.35
C THR A 109 -13.58 -1.24 -1.75
N GLY A 110 -12.38 -1.57 -2.25
CA GLY A 110 -11.55 -2.65 -1.74
C GLY A 110 -10.85 -3.49 -2.82
N SER A 111 -10.19 -4.54 -2.39
CA SER A 111 -9.43 -5.46 -3.25
C SER A 111 -10.28 -6.64 -3.69
N SER A 112 -10.20 -6.97 -4.99
CA SER A 112 -10.87 -8.10 -5.62
C SER A 112 -9.86 -8.93 -6.41
N ILE A 113 -10.19 -10.20 -6.65
CA ILE A 113 -9.36 -11.12 -7.45
C ILE A 113 -9.82 -11.06 -8.91
N GLY A 114 -8.91 -10.69 -9.82
CA GLY A 114 -9.18 -10.73 -11.26
C GLY A 114 -9.03 -12.14 -11.82
N VAL A 115 -10.02 -12.59 -12.58
CA VAL A 115 -9.99 -13.85 -13.33
C VAL A 115 -10.15 -13.57 -14.83
N ALA A 116 -9.65 -14.46 -15.67
CA ALA A 116 -9.84 -14.33 -17.12
C ALA A 116 -11.33 -14.27 -17.46
N LYS A 117 -11.70 -13.33 -18.34
CA LYS A 117 -13.09 -13.09 -18.73
C LYS A 117 -13.76 -14.35 -19.25
N GLY A 118 -14.97 -14.61 -18.76
CA GLY A 118 -15.76 -15.78 -19.11
C GLY A 118 -15.37 -17.07 -18.37
N ASN A 119 -14.42 -17.03 -17.44
CA ASN A 119 -14.11 -18.17 -16.57
C ASN A 119 -15.02 -18.20 -15.34
N GLU A 120 -16.33 -18.38 -15.59
CA GLU A 120 -17.37 -18.37 -14.56
C GLU A 120 -17.15 -19.42 -13.48
N ALA A 121 -16.61 -20.60 -13.85
CA ALA A 121 -16.35 -21.67 -12.91
C ALA A 121 -15.28 -21.28 -11.87
N LEU A 122 -14.19 -20.64 -12.33
CA LEU A 122 -13.14 -20.15 -11.42
C LEU A 122 -13.65 -18.99 -10.58
N LEU A 123 -14.37 -18.03 -11.19
CA LEU A 123 -14.93 -16.88 -10.47
C LEU A 123 -15.86 -17.33 -9.34
N LYS A 124 -16.72 -18.31 -9.62
CA LYS A 124 -17.62 -18.90 -8.63
C LYS A 124 -16.84 -19.55 -7.49
N ALA A 125 -15.83 -20.37 -7.80
CA ALA A 125 -15.00 -21.03 -6.78
C ALA A 125 -14.25 -20.02 -5.90
N VAL A 126 -13.73 -18.94 -6.51
CA VAL A 126 -13.06 -17.84 -5.77
C VAL A 126 -14.06 -17.16 -4.84
N ASN A 127 -15.26 -16.80 -5.31
CA ASN A 127 -16.27 -16.16 -4.46
C ASN A 127 -16.75 -17.06 -3.31
N GLU A 128 -16.91 -18.35 -3.57
CA GLU A 128 -17.25 -19.33 -2.51
C GLU A 128 -16.14 -19.42 -1.46
N ALA A 129 -14.86 -19.40 -1.87
CA ALA A 129 -13.73 -19.41 -0.94
C ALA A 129 -13.64 -18.12 -0.11
N ILE A 130 -13.80 -16.94 -0.75
CA ILE A 130 -13.86 -15.64 -0.06
C ILE A 130 -14.99 -15.63 0.97
N LYS A 131 -16.18 -16.07 0.57
CA LYS A 131 -17.34 -16.13 1.44
C LYS A 131 -17.09 -17.03 2.65
N SER A 132 -16.56 -18.24 2.43
CA SER A 132 -16.24 -19.18 3.51
C SER A 132 -15.22 -18.59 4.48
N ALA A 133 -14.15 -17.97 3.96
CA ALA A 133 -13.11 -17.38 4.78
C ALA A 133 -13.59 -16.15 5.59
N LYS A 134 -14.57 -15.41 5.08
CA LYS A 134 -15.24 -14.32 5.83
C LYS A 134 -16.15 -14.90 6.93
N GLU A 135 -16.92 -15.94 6.62
CA GLU A 135 -17.89 -16.53 7.55
C GLU A 135 -17.21 -17.26 8.74
N ASP A 136 -16.06 -17.89 8.52
CA ASP A 136 -15.33 -18.59 9.57
C ASP A 136 -14.24 -17.74 10.27
N GLY A 137 -14.06 -16.48 9.84
CA GLY A 137 -13.08 -15.55 10.41
C GLY A 137 -11.63 -15.83 10.01
N SER A 138 -11.37 -16.79 9.12
CA SER A 138 -10.00 -17.10 8.69
C SER A 138 -9.39 -15.99 7.84
N LEU A 139 -10.21 -15.21 7.12
CA LEU A 139 -9.73 -14.08 6.34
C LEU A 139 -9.08 -13.00 7.22
N ASP A 140 -9.74 -12.62 8.31
CA ASP A 140 -9.21 -11.61 9.25
C ASP A 140 -7.88 -12.09 9.86
N LYS A 141 -7.80 -13.40 10.17
CA LYS A 141 -6.55 -13.99 10.64
C LYS A 141 -5.46 -13.94 9.58
N PHE A 142 -5.74 -14.27 8.32
CA PHE A 142 -4.76 -14.22 7.24
C PHE A 142 -4.25 -12.79 7.01
N VAL A 143 -5.12 -11.80 7.10
CA VAL A 143 -4.73 -10.38 7.00
C VAL A 143 -3.83 -10.00 8.16
N ALA A 144 -4.18 -10.36 9.40
CA ALA A 144 -3.35 -10.09 10.58
C ALA A 144 -1.96 -10.76 10.48
N ASP A 145 -1.93 -12.05 10.14
CA ASP A 145 -0.69 -12.83 9.98
C ASP A 145 0.20 -12.22 8.86
N ALA A 146 -0.39 -11.78 7.74
CA ALA A 146 0.33 -11.14 6.64
C ALA A 146 0.88 -9.76 7.02
N THR A 147 0.12 -8.97 7.79
CA THR A 147 0.55 -7.66 8.30
C THR A 147 1.73 -7.83 9.26
N GLU A 148 1.67 -8.80 10.18
CA GLU A 148 2.77 -9.12 11.10
C GLU A 148 4.04 -9.56 10.34
N LEU A 149 3.89 -10.41 9.33
CA LEU A 149 4.99 -10.81 8.46
C LEU A 149 5.60 -9.62 7.72
N ALA A 150 4.79 -8.72 7.17
CA ALA A 150 5.26 -7.54 6.47
C ALA A 150 6.03 -6.58 7.38
N ALA A 151 5.58 -6.41 8.63
CA ALA A 151 6.24 -5.56 9.63
C ALA A 151 7.64 -6.06 10.02
N GLY A 152 7.86 -7.38 9.97
CA GLY A 152 9.13 -8.01 10.36
C GLY A 152 10.14 -8.24 9.23
N GLN A 153 9.77 -8.03 7.97
CA GLN A 153 10.62 -8.40 6.84
C GLN A 153 11.31 -7.19 6.20
N THR A 154 12.55 -6.96 6.61
CA THR A 154 13.55 -6.33 5.74
C THR A 154 14.16 -7.45 4.88
N TYR A 155 13.78 -7.53 3.59
CA TYR A 155 14.44 -8.43 2.67
C TYR A 155 15.85 -7.88 2.35
N GLU A 156 16.88 -8.50 2.90
CA GLU A 156 18.29 -8.14 2.66
C GLU A 156 18.90 -8.86 1.42
N GLY A 157 18.08 -9.64 0.70
CA GLY A 157 18.53 -10.40 -0.48
C GLY A 157 18.38 -9.65 -1.80
N THR A 158 19.13 -10.11 -2.82
CA THR A 158 18.92 -9.71 -4.22
C THR A 158 17.68 -10.41 -4.79
N LEU A 159 16.77 -9.65 -5.37
CA LEU A 159 15.68 -10.21 -6.16
C LEU A 159 16.25 -10.82 -7.45
N ASP A 160 15.58 -11.82 -8.02
CA ASP A 160 15.89 -12.33 -9.33
C ASP A 160 15.65 -11.29 -10.44
N ASP A 161 16.01 -11.60 -11.68
CA ASP A 161 15.85 -10.70 -12.84
C ASP A 161 14.37 -10.31 -13.12
N ASN A 162 13.41 -11.00 -12.49
CA ASN A 162 11.97 -10.72 -12.57
C ASN A 162 11.44 -9.98 -11.35
N GLY A 163 12.28 -9.64 -10.36
CA GLY A 163 11.92 -8.99 -9.14
C GLY A 163 11.25 -9.91 -8.09
N ALA A 164 11.41 -11.22 -8.25
CA ALA A 164 10.92 -12.22 -7.29
C ALA A 164 12.02 -12.59 -6.26
N VAL A 165 11.56 -12.96 -5.06
CA VAL A 165 12.43 -13.57 -4.05
C VAL A 165 12.86 -14.95 -4.56
N PRO A 166 14.16 -15.25 -4.66
CA PRO A 166 14.61 -16.59 -5.06
C PRO A 166 14.04 -17.63 -4.09
N GLU A 167 13.52 -18.74 -4.63
CA GLU A 167 13.13 -19.88 -3.80
C GLU A 167 14.37 -20.36 -3.05
N THR A 168 14.42 -20.14 -1.74
CA THR A 168 15.42 -20.79 -0.90
C THR A 168 15.05 -22.26 -0.84
N ASP A 169 15.98 -23.12 -1.30
CA ASP A 169 15.85 -24.55 -1.11
C ASP A 169 15.58 -24.82 0.37
N ALA A 170 14.36 -25.27 0.67
CA ALA A 170 14.00 -25.70 2.00
C ALA A 170 14.73 -27.04 2.25
N GLU A 171 15.81 -27.02 3.04
CA GLU A 171 16.38 -28.20 3.67
C GLU A 171 15.52 -28.67 4.87
#